data_bdb71b4b74ac7120bc55fb0a3d6f07c2
#
_entry.id   bdb71b4b74ac7120bc55fb0a3d6f07c2
#
_cell.length_a   1.000
_cell.length_b   1.000
_cell.length_c   1.000
_cell.angle_alpha   90.00
_cell.angle_beta   90.00
_cell.angle_gamma   90.00
#
_symmetry.space_group_name_H-M   'P 1'
#
loop_
_entity.id
_entity.type
_entity.pdbx_description
1 polymer ?
#
loop_
_entity_poly.entity_id
_entity_poly.type
_entity_poly.pdbx_seq_one_letter_code
_entity_poly.pdbx_strand_id
1 'polypeptide(L)'
;MKKHYISTGFYFLIVSAFSLLPASRLFAQGKPHAVNIHWNKITIISQTTPTLQVVENPMVRPSSPIHQNTFKALKELGADYVRYVPWFPYPKMAVAELKAPTKTATYWDFTYIDSTMEAIMQATSGHSVVINFSTIPAWMWKTDAVVTYPEDAYQVWWDYNQGNALRDTSMKELAGYYARLMGWYTNGGFKDELGVFHKSGHHYNIPYWEVLNEPDLEHNISPQQYTKMYDAIVAEMKKVSPTTKFIGVSVAFENNPEYFEYFLNHKNHKPGVPLDGISYHFYGTPSFASQQPKDLQYTIFEKADYFLDRVRYIENIRKRLSPKTITTINEIGTIINAKTGDDIFAEYWNLSGAMYAYLFIELAKLGIDVAGESQLVGYPTQFPDVTMINWENGKPNARYWVLKLIKDNFGPGDKLVSSSAEGAVSAQGFITKSGKKLLLVNKQNEAVTIALPAASNGKAISSVDTSTGENAPAKVTITDNIITLKPFAVAVVDFYE
;
A
#
# COMPACT_ATOMS: atom_id res chain seq x y z
N MET A 1 -40.24 -60.54 -54.73
CA MET A 1 -40.18 -60.41 -56.21
C MET A 1 -39.29 -59.20 -56.56
N LYS A 2 -38.41 -59.48 -57.56
CA LYS A 2 -37.55 -58.48 -58.28
C LYS A 2 -36.31 -57.92 -57.47
N LYS A 3 -35.18 -58.53 -57.64
CA LYS A 3 -34.13 -58.57 -58.67
C LYS A 3 -33.15 -57.41 -58.58
N HIS A 4 -31.96 -57.81 -58.22
CA HIS A 4 -30.61 -57.34 -58.41
C HIS A 4 -30.33 -56.34 -59.54
N TYR A 5 -29.42 -55.46 -59.32
CA TYR A 5 -28.26 -55.25 -60.20
C TYR A 5 -27.05 -54.74 -59.39
N ILE A 6 -25.91 -55.45 -59.54
CA ILE A 6 -24.58 -55.16 -59.04
C ILE A 6 -23.92 -54.25 -60.12
N SER A 7 -23.30 -53.15 -59.69
CA SER A 7 -22.36 -52.40 -60.53
C SER A 7 -21.08 -52.15 -59.74
N THR A 8 -20.01 -52.81 -60.19
CA THR A 8 -18.64 -52.69 -59.72
C THR A 8 -18.01 -51.47 -60.35
N GLY A 9 -17.75 -50.45 -59.54
CA GLY A 9 -16.98 -49.28 -59.96
C GLY A 9 -15.63 -49.23 -59.23
N PHE A 10 -14.55 -49.44 -60.01
CA PHE A 10 -13.16 -49.24 -59.57
C PHE A 10 -12.91 -47.74 -59.31
N TYR A 11 -12.59 -47.38 -58.04
CA TYR A 11 -12.09 -46.06 -57.75
C TYR A 11 -10.59 -46.15 -57.53
N PHE A 12 -9.83 -45.44 -58.39
CA PHE A 12 -8.40 -45.14 -58.21
C PHE A 12 -8.21 -44.17 -57.04
N LEU A 13 -7.54 -44.60 -55.98
CA LEU A 13 -7.10 -43.75 -54.90
C LEU A 13 -5.79 -43.02 -55.34
N ILE A 14 -5.92 -41.73 -55.64
CA ILE A 14 -4.76 -40.83 -55.77
C ILE A 14 -4.42 -40.37 -54.35
N VAL A 15 -3.35 -40.92 -53.77
CA VAL A 15 -2.76 -40.43 -52.51
C VAL A 15 -1.92 -39.22 -52.85
N SER A 16 -2.49 -38.02 -52.63
CA SER A 16 -1.71 -36.78 -52.62
C SER A 16 -1.04 -36.62 -51.27
N ALA A 17 0.25 -36.84 -51.21
CA ALA A 17 1.07 -36.52 -50.08
C ALA A 17 1.15 -35.00 -49.92
N PHE A 18 0.29 -34.42 -49.06
CA PHE A 18 0.47 -33.08 -48.56
C PHE A 18 1.55 -33.11 -47.50
N SER A 19 2.73 -32.65 -47.83
CA SER A 19 3.81 -32.29 -46.87
C SER A 19 3.28 -31.14 -45.98
N LEU A 20 2.88 -31.47 -44.76
CA LEU A 20 2.64 -30.49 -43.68
C LEU A 20 3.99 -29.90 -43.28
N LEU A 21 4.40 -28.83 -43.93
CA LEU A 21 5.38 -27.92 -43.37
C LEU A 21 4.75 -27.27 -42.15
N PRO A 22 5.40 -27.29 -40.96
CA PRO A 22 4.93 -26.53 -39.83
C PRO A 22 4.99 -25.05 -40.24
N ALA A 23 3.84 -24.43 -40.42
CA ALA A 23 3.72 -22.99 -40.50
C ALA A 23 4.17 -22.43 -39.12
N SER A 24 5.47 -22.17 -38.99
CA SER A 24 5.97 -21.27 -37.96
C SER A 24 5.19 -19.97 -38.16
N ARG A 25 4.23 -19.69 -37.28
CA ARG A 25 3.64 -18.36 -37.18
C ARG A 25 4.78 -17.40 -36.85
N LEU A 26 5.34 -16.79 -37.87
CA LEU A 26 6.06 -15.54 -37.70
C LEU A 26 4.98 -14.54 -37.19
N PHE A 27 4.91 -14.40 -35.87
CA PHE A 27 4.32 -13.20 -35.30
C PHE A 27 5.13 -12.05 -35.91
N ALA A 28 4.50 -11.21 -36.69
CA ALA A 28 5.09 -9.93 -37.08
C ALA A 28 5.44 -9.21 -35.78
N GLN A 29 6.71 -9.29 -35.36
CA GLN A 29 7.20 -8.48 -34.24
C GLN A 29 6.99 -7.05 -34.67
N GLY A 30 6.03 -6.37 -34.02
CA GLY A 30 5.84 -4.93 -34.20
C GLY A 30 7.18 -4.22 -33.97
N LYS A 31 7.35 -3.04 -34.57
CA LYS A 31 8.55 -2.22 -34.34
C LYS A 31 8.74 -2.05 -32.82
N PRO A 32 9.95 -2.31 -32.28
CA PRO A 32 10.20 -2.08 -30.86
C PRO A 32 9.86 -0.65 -30.45
N HIS A 33 9.17 -0.50 -29.33
CA HIS A 33 8.84 0.81 -28.77
C HIS A 33 10.10 1.52 -28.26
N ALA A 34 10.33 2.74 -28.72
CA ALA A 34 11.52 3.49 -28.35
C ALA A 34 11.42 4.04 -26.90
N VAL A 35 12.53 3.96 -26.18
CA VAL A 35 12.72 4.60 -24.88
C VAL A 35 13.75 5.73 -25.02
N ASN A 36 13.35 6.94 -24.66
CA ASN A 36 14.20 8.14 -24.73
C ASN A 36 14.53 8.63 -23.33
N ILE A 37 15.80 8.94 -23.05
CA ILE A 37 16.27 9.45 -21.77
C ILE A 37 17.23 10.61 -22.00
N HIS A 38 16.93 11.74 -21.37
CA HIS A 38 17.77 12.95 -21.42
C HIS A 38 18.48 13.15 -20.09
N TRP A 39 19.58 12.45 -19.86
CA TRP A 39 20.31 12.44 -18.60
C TRP A 39 20.77 13.81 -18.09
N ASN A 40 20.95 14.78 -18.97
CA ASN A 40 21.33 16.17 -18.63
C ASN A 40 20.12 17.08 -18.35
N LYS A 41 18.88 16.60 -18.47
CA LYS A 41 17.67 17.38 -18.27
C LYS A 41 16.94 16.92 -17.00
N ILE A 42 17.39 17.40 -15.84
CA ILE A 42 16.73 17.14 -14.55
C ILE A 42 15.39 17.87 -14.53
N THR A 43 14.33 17.17 -14.13
CA THR A 43 12.97 17.70 -14.03
C THR A 43 12.60 18.01 -12.59
N ILE A 44 12.97 17.16 -11.64
CA ILE A 44 12.70 17.33 -10.21
C ILE A 44 13.70 16.50 -9.39
N ILE A 45 13.88 16.86 -8.13
CA ILE A 45 14.55 16.01 -7.13
C ILE A 45 13.45 15.32 -6.34
N SER A 46 13.46 13.97 -6.33
CA SER A 46 12.49 13.15 -5.61
C SER A 46 12.52 13.44 -4.10
N GLN A 47 11.35 13.49 -3.50
CA GLN A 47 11.17 13.45 -2.04
C GLN A 47 10.53 12.13 -1.62
N THR A 48 10.13 11.30 -2.60
CA THR A 48 9.26 10.15 -2.39
C THR A 48 10.01 8.96 -1.80
N THR A 49 9.57 8.56 -0.61
CA THR A 49 9.99 7.33 0.06
C THR A 49 9.01 6.21 -0.27
N PRO A 50 9.45 5.14 -0.96
CA PRO A 50 8.63 3.95 -1.13
C PRO A 50 8.58 3.15 0.18
N THR A 51 7.39 2.73 0.59
CA THR A 51 7.13 2.02 1.84
C THR A 51 5.88 1.16 1.77
N LEU A 52 5.44 0.65 2.90
CA LEU A 52 4.23 -0.16 3.01
C LEU A 52 3.49 0.06 4.33
N GLN A 53 2.27 -0.47 4.41
CA GLN A 53 1.58 -0.64 5.68
C GLN A 53 1.52 -2.09 6.13
N VAL A 54 1.36 -2.26 7.44
CA VAL A 54 1.04 -3.52 8.12
C VAL A 54 -0.26 -3.31 8.88
N VAL A 55 -1.33 -3.97 8.45
CA VAL A 55 -2.61 -3.94 9.14
C VAL A 55 -2.74 -5.16 10.04
N GLU A 56 -3.18 -4.95 11.28
CA GLU A 56 -3.36 -6.01 12.26
C GLU A 56 -4.37 -7.06 11.78
N ASN A 57 -3.96 -8.32 11.79
CA ASN A 57 -4.82 -9.48 11.54
C ASN A 57 -4.17 -10.75 12.16
N PRO A 58 -4.89 -11.89 12.25
CA PRO A 58 -4.36 -13.10 12.87
C PRO A 58 -3.06 -13.65 12.27
N MET A 59 -2.70 -13.26 11.03
CA MET A 59 -1.47 -13.76 10.39
C MET A 59 -0.21 -13.06 10.87
N VAL A 60 -0.30 -11.84 11.40
CA VAL A 60 0.87 -11.12 11.95
C VAL A 60 1.17 -11.44 13.42
N ARG A 61 0.27 -12.11 14.14
CA ARG A 61 0.48 -12.52 15.55
C ARG A 61 1.68 -13.46 15.72
N PRO A 62 2.35 -13.48 16.89
CA PRO A 62 3.51 -14.34 17.14
C PRO A 62 3.27 -15.84 16.95
N SER A 63 2.04 -16.32 17.22
CA SER A 63 1.68 -17.74 17.05
C SER A 63 1.29 -18.12 15.61
N SER A 64 1.30 -17.18 14.68
CA SER A 64 1.04 -17.47 13.27
C SER A 64 2.18 -18.32 12.67
N PRO A 65 1.86 -19.33 11.85
CA PRO A 65 2.88 -20.16 11.19
C PRO A 65 3.78 -19.36 10.24
N ILE A 66 3.32 -18.22 9.74
CA ILE A 66 4.09 -17.36 8.83
C ILE A 66 4.77 -16.17 9.53
N HIS A 67 4.56 -15.97 10.83
CA HIS A 67 5.06 -14.81 11.58
C HIS A 67 6.56 -14.53 11.31
N GLN A 68 7.42 -15.54 11.49
CA GLN A 68 8.86 -15.38 11.32
C GLN A 68 9.24 -14.95 9.91
N ASN A 69 8.63 -15.55 8.88
CA ASN A 69 8.89 -15.20 7.49
C ASN A 69 8.40 -13.80 7.15
N THR A 70 7.23 -13.43 7.65
CA THR A 70 6.63 -12.11 7.48
C THR A 70 7.49 -11.00 8.05
N PHE A 71 7.92 -11.12 9.31
CA PHE A 71 8.74 -10.10 9.96
C PHE A 71 10.20 -10.10 9.48
N LYS A 72 10.69 -11.25 9.01
CA LYS A 72 11.97 -11.31 8.28
C LYS A 72 11.88 -10.50 6.98
N ALA A 73 10.82 -10.68 6.18
CA ALA A 73 10.61 -9.93 4.94
C ALA A 73 10.48 -8.42 5.21
N LEU A 74 9.74 -8.03 6.26
CA LEU A 74 9.63 -6.63 6.67
C LEU A 74 10.99 -6.03 7.03
N LYS A 75 11.79 -6.74 7.82
CA LYS A 75 13.15 -6.33 8.19
C LYS A 75 14.07 -6.22 6.98
N GLU A 76 14.04 -7.19 6.07
CA GLU A 76 14.86 -7.21 4.85
C GLU A 76 14.46 -6.11 3.85
N LEU A 77 13.21 -5.65 3.89
CA LEU A 77 12.79 -4.50 3.11
C LEU A 77 13.51 -3.24 3.60
N GLY A 78 13.62 -3.02 4.94
CA GLY A 78 14.33 -1.89 5.54
C GLY A 78 13.76 -0.54 5.08
N ALA A 79 12.44 -0.41 5.05
CA ALA A 79 11.76 0.81 4.62
C ALA A 79 11.57 1.79 5.80
N ASP A 80 11.63 3.09 5.49
CA ASP A 80 11.18 4.16 6.39
C ASP A 80 9.68 4.39 6.23
N TYR A 81 9.05 5.02 7.22
CA TYR A 81 7.61 5.31 7.25
C TYR A 81 6.72 4.06 7.17
N VAL A 82 7.20 2.91 7.67
CA VAL A 82 6.33 1.74 7.79
C VAL A 82 5.14 2.10 8.65
N ARG A 83 3.93 2.01 8.09
CA ARG A 83 2.70 2.32 8.80
C ARG A 83 2.15 1.05 9.44
N TYR A 84 1.91 1.09 10.77
CA TYR A 84 1.27 -0.01 11.50
C TYR A 84 -0.11 0.40 12.00
N VAL A 85 -1.12 -0.42 11.68
CA VAL A 85 -2.54 -0.11 11.92
C VAL A 85 -3.21 -1.24 12.69
N PRO A 86 -3.28 -1.17 14.03
CA PRO A 86 -4.28 -1.88 14.80
C PRO A 86 -5.69 -1.42 14.41
N TRP A 87 -6.52 -2.34 13.88
CA TRP A 87 -7.76 -2.01 13.20
C TRP A 87 -8.97 -2.79 13.72
N PHE A 88 -10.15 -2.19 13.64
CA PHE A 88 -11.39 -2.59 14.30
C PHE A 88 -11.90 -4.01 14.04
N PRO A 89 -11.67 -4.68 12.90
CA PRO A 89 -12.15 -6.05 12.73
C PRO A 89 -11.63 -7.03 13.79
N TYR A 90 -10.59 -6.64 14.51
CA TYR A 90 -10.03 -7.42 15.62
C TYR A 90 -9.92 -6.55 16.89
N PRO A 91 -11.05 -6.27 17.58
CA PRO A 91 -11.09 -5.26 18.65
C PRO A 91 -10.10 -5.52 19.80
N LYS A 92 -9.89 -6.78 20.20
CA LYS A 92 -8.92 -7.12 21.26
C LYS A 92 -7.45 -6.94 20.84
N MET A 93 -7.18 -6.89 19.54
CA MET A 93 -5.85 -6.63 18.98
C MET A 93 -5.65 -5.15 18.60
N ALA A 94 -6.69 -4.31 18.73
CA ALA A 94 -6.67 -2.92 18.30
C ALA A 94 -7.01 -1.90 19.39
N VAL A 95 -7.72 -2.30 20.43
CA VAL A 95 -8.24 -1.39 21.47
C VAL A 95 -7.76 -1.82 22.85
N ALA A 96 -7.01 -0.94 23.50
CA ALA A 96 -6.39 -1.24 24.80
C ALA A 96 -7.35 -1.14 25.99
N GLU A 97 -8.52 -0.48 25.85
CA GLU A 97 -9.54 -0.42 26.91
C GLU A 97 -10.93 -0.62 26.30
N LEU A 98 -11.36 -1.89 26.26
CA LEU A 98 -12.63 -2.30 25.62
C LEU A 98 -13.87 -1.99 26.45
N LYS A 99 -13.72 -1.73 27.75
CA LYS A 99 -14.81 -1.39 28.67
C LYS A 99 -14.60 0.01 29.21
N ALA A 100 -15.71 0.75 29.37
CA ALA A 100 -15.66 2.08 29.99
C ALA A 100 -15.13 2.02 31.41
N PRO A 101 -14.21 2.91 31.84
CA PRO A 101 -13.80 3.01 33.22
C PRO A 101 -14.99 3.39 34.12
N THR A 102 -14.93 2.94 35.37
CA THR A 102 -15.91 3.26 36.41
C THR A 102 -15.27 4.13 37.48
N LYS A 103 -16.01 4.48 38.50
CA LYS A 103 -15.46 5.22 39.67
C LYS A 103 -14.44 4.40 40.47
N THR A 104 -14.36 3.09 40.27
CA THR A 104 -13.58 2.16 41.09
C THR A 104 -12.71 1.19 40.30
N ALA A 105 -12.82 1.13 38.96
CA ALA A 105 -12.07 0.21 38.12
C ALA A 105 -11.81 0.78 36.73
N THR A 106 -10.67 0.46 36.17
CA THR A 106 -10.25 0.65 34.76
C THR A 106 -10.02 -0.70 34.13
N TYR A 107 -9.97 -0.79 32.80
CA TYR A 107 -9.96 -2.07 32.07
C TYR A 107 -8.91 -2.10 30.96
N TRP A 108 -7.75 -1.49 31.22
CA TRP A 108 -6.62 -1.49 30.29
C TRP A 108 -6.03 -2.88 30.13
N ASP A 109 -5.96 -3.36 28.89
CA ASP A 109 -5.39 -4.66 28.51
C ASP A 109 -4.60 -4.54 27.21
N PHE A 110 -3.30 -4.81 27.29
CA PHE A 110 -2.38 -4.76 26.16
C PHE A 110 -1.92 -6.16 25.71
N THR A 111 -2.47 -7.23 26.30
CA THR A 111 -2.02 -8.62 26.10
C THR A 111 -1.89 -9.02 24.64
N TYR A 112 -2.87 -8.64 23.80
CA TYR A 112 -2.87 -8.98 22.38
C TYR A 112 -2.22 -7.92 21.48
N ILE A 113 -2.09 -6.71 21.97
CA ILE A 113 -1.58 -5.57 21.19
C ILE A 113 -0.05 -5.54 21.24
N ASP A 114 0.53 -5.69 22.44
CA ASP A 114 1.97 -5.51 22.65
C ASP A 114 2.81 -6.46 21.80
N SER A 115 2.42 -7.72 21.68
CA SER A 115 3.20 -8.73 20.97
C SER A 115 3.43 -8.39 19.49
N THR A 116 2.42 -7.84 18.79
CA THR A 116 2.59 -7.40 17.42
C THR A 116 3.32 -6.06 17.34
N MET A 117 3.00 -5.12 18.23
CA MET A 117 3.72 -3.85 18.32
C MET A 117 5.23 -4.04 18.54
N GLU A 118 5.62 -4.95 19.45
CA GLU A 118 7.02 -5.31 19.67
C GLU A 118 7.69 -5.88 18.42
N ALA A 119 7.01 -6.78 17.70
CA ALA A 119 7.52 -7.36 16.46
C ALA A 119 7.71 -6.30 15.37
N ILE A 120 6.77 -5.35 15.24
CA ILE A 120 6.88 -4.20 14.33
C ILE A 120 8.11 -3.37 14.69
N MET A 121 8.23 -2.93 15.95
CA MET A 121 9.34 -2.07 16.40
C MET A 121 10.69 -2.75 16.24
N GLN A 122 10.75 -4.08 16.44
CA GLN A 122 11.96 -4.86 16.23
C GLN A 122 12.33 -4.98 14.76
N ALA A 123 11.37 -5.27 13.89
CA ALA A 123 11.60 -5.45 12.45
C ALA A 123 11.97 -4.13 11.74
N THR A 124 11.48 -3.01 12.26
CA THR A 124 11.74 -1.65 11.72
C THR A 124 12.83 -0.90 12.48
N SER A 125 13.60 -1.60 13.32
CA SER A 125 14.66 -0.97 14.12
C SER A 125 15.66 -0.20 13.24
N GLY A 126 15.87 1.09 13.57
CA GLY A 126 16.73 1.98 12.79
C GLY A 126 16.01 2.74 11.67
N HIS A 127 14.73 2.46 11.44
CA HIS A 127 13.88 3.11 10.46
C HIS A 127 12.73 3.87 11.12
N SER A 128 12.17 4.84 10.42
CA SER A 128 11.01 5.57 10.90
C SER A 128 9.72 4.74 10.73
N VAL A 129 8.81 4.89 11.69
CA VAL A 129 7.50 4.24 11.68
C VAL A 129 6.39 5.28 11.80
N VAL A 130 5.21 4.93 11.28
CA VAL A 130 3.95 5.65 11.46
C VAL A 130 3.02 4.74 12.24
N ILE A 131 2.71 5.08 13.49
CA ILE A 131 1.78 4.30 14.31
C ILE A 131 0.38 4.89 14.19
N ASN A 132 -0.58 4.04 13.88
CA ASN A 132 -1.98 4.43 13.74
C ASN A 132 -2.90 3.45 14.49
N PHE A 133 -3.11 3.69 15.78
CA PHE A 133 -4.21 3.03 16.50
C PHE A 133 -5.53 3.68 16.04
N SER A 134 -6.11 3.12 14.98
CA SER A 134 -7.21 3.73 14.27
C SER A 134 -8.55 3.64 15.00
N THR A 135 -8.68 2.63 15.87
CA THR A 135 -9.97 2.26 16.47
C THR A 135 -10.20 2.97 17.79
N ILE A 136 -11.24 3.78 17.85
CA ILE A 136 -11.73 4.38 19.10
C ILE A 136 -12.53 3.33 19.86
N PRO A 137 -12.32 3.16 21.20
CA PRO A 137 -13.15 2.28 22.01
C PRO A 137 -14.65 2.55 21.80
N ALA A 138 -15.43 1.50 21.55
CA ALA A 138 -16.86 1.64 21.23
C ALA A 138 -17.66 2.36 22.32
N TRP A 139 -17.26 2.22 23.59
CA TRP A 139 -17.90 2.88 24.70
C TRP A 139 -17.77 4.43 24.72
N MET A 140 -16.84 4.96 23.92
CA MET A 140 -16.70 6.43 23.74
C MET A 140 -17.74 7.00 22.78
N TRP A 141 -18.38 6.14 21.99
CA TRP A 141 -19.41 6.56 21.04
C TRP A 141 -20.81 6.51 21.66
N LYS A 142 -21.70 7.34 21.15
CA LYS A 142 -23.15 7.20 21.38
C LYS A 142 -23.65 6.09 20.46
N THR A 143 -23.95 4.94 21.03
CA THR A 143 -24.49 3.78 20.31
C THR A 143 -25.84 3.39 20.90
N ASP A 144 -26.73 2.83 20.07
CA ASP A 144 -28.09 2.43 20.49
C ASP A 144 -28.07 1.18 21.39
N ALA A 145 -27.02 0.40 21.33
CA ALA A 145 -26.84 -0.81 22.13
C ALA A 145 -25.43 -0.90 22.70
N VAL A 146 -25.28 -1.65 23.78
CA VAL A 146 -23.97 -2.00 24.33
C VAL A 146 -23.24 -2.89 23.31
N VAL A 147 -22.05 -2.48 22.92
CA VAL A 147 -21.20 -3.27 22.01
C VAL A 147 -20.60 -4.43 22.79
N THR A 148 -20.79 -5.64 22.26
CA THR A 148 -20.15 -6.87 22.75
C THR A 148 -19.00 -7.25 21.84
N TYR A 149 -18.01 -7.94 22.36
CA TYR A 149 -16.82 -8.35 21.64
C TYR A 149 -16.72 -9.88 21.61
N PRO A 150 -16.14 -10.47 20.54
CA PRO A 150 -15.85 -11.91 20.50
C PRO A 150 -14.96 -12.33 21.68
N GLU A 151 -15.17 -13.54 22.20
CA GLU A 151 -14.28 -14.10 23.22
C GLU A 151 -12.90 -14.41 22.63
N ASP A 152 -12.85 -14.96 21.41
CA ASP A 152 -11.62 -15.18 20.64
C ASP A 152 -11.09 -13.85 20.09
N ALA A 153 -9.87 -13.47 20.48
CA ALA A 153 -9.22 -12.25 20.01
C ALA A 153 -8.95 -12.23 18.49
N TYR A 154 -8.91 -13.42 17.88
CA TYR A 154 -8.60 -13.61 16.46
C TYR A 154 -9.85 -13.79 15.59
N GLN A 155 -11.01 -13.76 16.19
CA GLN A 155 -12.27 -13.78 15.46
C GLN A 155 -12.52 -12.39 14.84
N VAL A 156 -12.70 -12.37 13.51
CA VAL A 156 -13.08 -11.15 12.80
C VAL A 156 -14.47 -10.65 13.22
N TRP A 157 -14.59 -9.34 13.39
CA TRP A 157 -15.82 -8.67 13.85
C TRP A 157 -16.10 -7.44 13.01
N TRP A 158 -16.61 -7.64 11.79
CA TRP A 158 -16.92 -6.54 10.88
C TRP A 158 -18.07 -5.66 11.35
N ASP A 159 -18.97 -6.19 12.19
CA ASP A 159 -20.11 -5.47 12.74
C ASP A 159 -19.74 -4.60 13.97
N TYR A 160 -18.47 -4.30 14.18
CA TYR A 160 -18.02 -3.41 15.24
C TYR A 160 -18.66 -2.02 15.08
N ASN A 161 -19.62 -1.70 15.95
CA ASN A 161 -20.34 -0.43 15.88
C ASN A 161 -19.47 0.69 16.45
N GLN A 162 -19.00 1.54 15.57
CA GLN A 162 -18.12 2.65 15.91
C GLN A 162 -18.85 3.99 15.99
N GLY A 163 -20.14 4.14 15.82
CA GLY A 163 -20.84 5.42 15.95
C GLY A 163 -20.21 6.60 15.18
N ASN A 164 -20.86 7.73 15.22
CA ASN A 164 -20.41 8.99 14.59
C ASN A 164 -20.42 10.21 15.54
N ALA A 165 -20.89 10.03 16.77
CA ALA A 165 -20.93 11.08 17.79
C ALA A 165 -20.36 10.57 19.11
N LEU A 166 -19.38 11.26 19.65
CA LEU A 166 -18.78 10.93 20.94
C LEU A 166 -19.78 11.20 22.10
N ARG A 167 -19.74 10.35 23.12
CA ARG A 167 -20.51 10.54 24.35
C ARG A 167 -19.98 11.74 25.15
N ASP A 168 -18.64 11.91 25.20
CA ASP A 168 -17.99 13.08 25.78
C ASP A 168 -17.74 14.14 24.70
N THR A 169 -18.62 15.14 24.65
CA THR A 169 -18.52 16.26 23.70
C THR A 169 -17.34 17.19 23.98
N SER A 170 -16.72 17.10 25.18
CA SER A 170 -15.49 17.83 25.51
C SER A 170 -14.24 17.18 24.91
N MET A 171 -14.33 15.95 24.42
CA MET A 171 -13.25 15.11 23.85
C MET A 171 -12.12 14.78 24.83
N LYS A 172 -12.30 14.96 26.14
CA LYS A 172 -11.27 14.67 27.14
C LYS A 172 -11.03 13.17 27.29
N GLU A 173 -12.10 12.35 27.23
CA GLU A 173 -11.97 10.90 27.29
C GLU A 173 -11.13 10.41 26.10
N LEU A 174 -11.47 10.85 24.88
CA LEU A 174 -10.75 10.48 23.66
C LEU A 174 -9.29 10.91 23.71
N ALA A 175 -9.02 12.16 24.02
CA ALA A 175 -7.66 12.71 24.10
C ALA A 175 -6.84 12.01 25.19
N GLY A 176 -7.44 11.75 26.35
CA GLY A 176 -6.83 11.03 27.46
C GLY A 176 -6.46 9.59 27.11
N TYR A 177 -7.32 8.88 26.38
CA TYR A 177 -7.06 7.53 25.90
C TYR A 177 -5.81 7.47 25.02
N TYR A 178 -5.73 8.32 23.98
CA TYR A 178 -4.57 8.35 23.09
C TYR A 178 -3.29 8.83 23.77
N ALA A 179 -3.37 9.75 24.71
CA ALA A 179 -2.23 10.19 25.51
C ALA A 179 -1.67 9.04 26.38
N ARG A 180 -2.53 8.24 27.01
CA ARG A 180 -2.13 7.05 27.78
C ARG A 180 -1.54 5.96 26.90
N LEU A 181 -2.15 5.72 25.75
CA LEU A 181 -1.65 4.79 24.74
C LEU A 181 -0.24 5.17 24.27
N MET A 182 -0.01 6.47 23.97
CA MET A 182 1.32 7.01 23.69
C MET A 182 2.28 6.79 24.86
N GLY A 183 1.85 7.09 26.09
CA GLY A 183 2.67 6.92 27.31
C GLY A 183 3.08 5.49 27.57
N TRP A 184 2.19 4.52 27.27
CA TRP A 184 2.49 3.09 27.35
C TRP A 184 3.72 2.72 26.54
N TYR A 185 3.78 3.18 25.30
CA TYR A 185 4.85 2.82 24.36
C TYR A 185 6.10 3.70 24.44
N THR A 186 5.97 4.97 24.87
CA THR A 186 7.10 5.91 24.81
C THR A 186 7.75 6.20 26.16
N ASN A 187 6.97 6.12 27.27
CA ASN A 187 7.39 6.59 28.60
C ASN A 187 7.45 5.49 29.67
N GLY A 188 7.33 4.23 29.28
CA GLY A 188 7.36 3.08 30.19
C GLY A 188 6.08 2.86 30.95
N GLY A 189 4.99 3.55 30.61
CA GLY A 189 3.69 3.41 31.25
C GLY A 189 2.93 4.74 31.40
N PHE A 190 1.79 4.69 32.08
CA PHE A 190 0.91 5.84 32.29
C PHE A 190 0.11 5.73 33.60
N LYS A 191 -0.50 6.83 34.02
CA LYS A 191 -1.53 6.84 35.07
C LYS A 191 -2.91 6.76 34.41
N ASP A 192 -3.73 5.82 34.88
CA ASP A 192 -5.11 5.66 34.43
C ASP A 192 -6.06 6.75 34.97
N GLU A 193 -7.36 6.57 34.73
CA GLU A 193 -8.42 7.48 35.13
C GLU A 193 -8.54 7.60 36.65
N LEU A 194 -8.10 6.58 37.40
CA LEU A 194 -8.10 6.53 38.86
C LEU A 194 -6.77 6.96 39.48
N GLY A 195 -5.78 7.30 38.65
CA GLY A 195 -4.44 7.69 39.09
C GLY A 195 -3.51 6.52 39.40
N VAL A 196 -3.91 5.28 39.12
CA VAL A 196 -3.08 4.06 39.27
C VAL A 196 -2.07 4.02 38.13
N PHE A 197 -0.80 3.73 38.46
CA PHE A 197 0.24 3.65 37.44
C PHE A 197 0.31 2.23 36.84
N HIS A 198 0.13 2.15 35.53
CA HIS A 198 0.32 0.96 34.71
C HIS A 198 1.71 1.01 34.08
N LYS A 199 2.55 0.01 34.36
CA LYS A 199 3.93 -0.06 33.88
C LYS A 199 4.04 -0.99 32.68
N SER A 200 4.57 -0.48 31.53
CA SER A 200 4.91 -1.30 30.36
C SER A 200 6.40 -1.64 30.31
N GLY A 201 7.24 -0.66 30.61
CA GLY A 201 8.68 -0.73 30.39
C GLY A 201 9.10 -0.42 28.95
N HIS A 202 8.16 -0.11 28.05
CA HIS A 202 8.47 0.30 26.67
C HIS A 202 8.98 1.75 26.60
N HIS A 203 10.03 1.98 25.82
CA HIS A 203 10.60 3.29 25.57
C HIS A 203 10.92 3.45 24.07
N TYR A 204 9.89 3.21 23.23
CA TYR A 204 10.07 3.29 21.79
C TYR A 204 10.15 4.74 21.31
N ASN A 205 11.03 4.97 20.32
CA ASN A 205 10.98 6.21 19.55
C ASN A 205 9.88 6.05 18.47
N ILE A 206 8.81 6.82 18.60
CA ILE A 206 7.71 6.87 17.63
C ILE A 206 7.76 8.22 16.94
N PRO A 207 8.43 8.32 15.78
CA PRO A 207 8.63 9.60 15.09
C PRO A 207 7.35 10.17 14.49
N TYR A 208 6.40 9.30 14.09
CA TYR A 208 5.13 9.70 13.51
C TYR A 208 3.96 8.95 14.13
N TRP A 209 2.89 9.68 14.40
CA TRP A 209 1.59 9.13 14.78
C TRP A 209 0.52 9.65 13.84
N GLU A 210 -0.23 8.75 13.24
CA GLU A 210 -1.38 9.11 12.43
C GLU A 210 -2.66 9.01 13.25
N VAL A 211 -3.53 10.02 13.10
CA VAL A 211 -4.72 10.20 13.95
C VAL A 211 -5.95 9.69 13.20
N LEU A 212 -6.46 8.56 13.66
CA LEU A 212 -7.59 7.80 13.09
C LEU A 212 -7.27 7.24 11.69
N ASN A 213 -8.19 6.41 11.19
CA ASN A 213 -8.18 5.86 9.86
C ASN A 213 -9.54 6.09 9.21
N GLU A 214 -9.55 6.46 7.95
CA GLU A 214 -10.75 6.58 7.11
C GLU A 214 -11.97 7.19 7.81
N PRO A 215 -11.83 8.36 8.45
CA PRO A 215 -12.91 8.97 9.23
C PRO A 215 -14.13 9.32 8.39
N ASP A 216 -13.96 9.52 7.09
CA ASP A 216 -15.01 9.72 6.09
C ASP A 216 -15.81 8.45 5.81
N LEU A 217 -15.20 7.27 5.92
CA LEU A 217 -15.81 5.96 5.68
C LEU A 217 -16.23 5.27 6.98
N GLU A 218 -15.30 5.05 7.90
CA GLU A 218 -15.53 4.26 9.12
C GLU A 218 -16.50 4.93 10.09
N HIS A 219 -16.51 6.26 10.14
CA HIS A 219 -17.30 7.04 11.09
C HIS A 219 -18.27 8.01 10.43
N ASN A 220 -18.12 8.27 9.14
CA ASN A 220 -18.88 9.26 8.40
C ASN A 220 -18.95 10.62 9.15
N ILE A 221 -17.81 11.05 9.70
CA ILE A 221 -17.70 12.33 10.41
C ILE A 221 -17.29 13.46 9.46
N SER A 222 -17.73 14.68 9.76
CA SER A 222 -17.42 15.82 8.94
C SER A 222 -15.95 16.28 9.11
N PRO A 223 -15.38 17.03 8.14
CA PRO A 223 -14.07 17.66 8.28
C PRO A 223 -13.94 18.50 9.55
N GLN A 224 -15.00 19.21 9.93
CA GLN A 224 -15.06 20.05 11.13
C GLN A 224 -14.99 19.22 12.41
N GLN A 225 -15.70 18.10 12.47
CA GLN A 225 -15.68 17.20 13.61
C GLN A 225 -14.33 16.49 13.70
N TYR A 226 -13.81 15.99 12.59
CA TYR A 226 -12.48 15.36 12.53
C TYR A 226 -11.39 16.31 13.02
N THR A 227 -11.37 17.55 12.54
CA THR A 227 -10.37 18.56 12.96
C THR A 227 -10.41 18.81 14.47
N LYS A 228 -11.61 18.89 15.07
CA LYS A 228 -11.75 19.03 16.54
C LYS A 228 -11.21 17.81 17.29
N MET A 229 -11.43 16.61 16.79
CA MET A 229 -10.91 15.35 17.38
C MET A 229 -9.38 15.31 17.26
N TYR A 230 -8.85 15.61 16.09
CA TYR A 230 -7.41 15.71 15.85
C TYR A 230 -6.75 16.68 16.84
N ASP A 231 -7.29 17.88 16.97
CA ASP A 231 -6.76 18.90 17.86
C ASP A 231 -6.76 18.46 19.33
N ALA A 232 -7.82 17.77 19.76
CA ALA A 232 -7.92 17.28 21.13
C ALA A 232 -6.90 16.19 21.41
N ILE A 233 -6.79 15.20 20.52
CA ILE A 233 -5.84 14.08 20.61
C ILE A 233 -4.39 14.60 20.59
N VAL A 234 -4.02 15.39 19.58
CA VAL A 234 -2.66 15.87 19.38
C VAL A 234 -2.20 16.78 20.51
N ALA A 235 -3.08 17.65 21.03
CA ALA A 235 -2.75 18.53 22.15
C ALA A 235 -2.36 17.76 23.42
N GLU A 236 -2.97 16.63 23.72
CA GLU A 236 -2.63 15.78 24.87
C GLU A 236 -1.43 14.87 24.57
N MET A 237 -1.35 14.27 23.40
CA MET A 237 -0.22 13.41 23.02
C MET A 237 1.10 14.18 22.95
N LYS A 238 1.09 15.44 22.52
CA LYS A 238 2.29 16.32 22.51
C LYS A 238 2.87 16.56 23.89
N LYS A 239 2.07 16.52 24.96
CA LYS A 239 2.57 16.63 26.35
C LYS A 239 3.35 15.37 26.76
N VAL A 240 2.95 14.22 26.22
CA VAL A 240 3.55 12.90 26.50
C VAL A 240 4.81 12.67 25.65
N SER A 241 4.74 12.97 24.35
CA SER A 241 5.85 12.83 23.40
C SER A 241 6.01 14.10 22.54
N PRO A 242 6.78 15.11 23.02
CA PRO A 242 6.93 16.38 22.34
C PRO A 242 7.59 16.32 20.95
N THR A 243 8.37 15.28 20.68
CA THR A 243 9.12 15.10 19.43
C THR A 243 8.32 14.36 18.34
N THR A 244 7.27 13.63 18.71
CA THR A 244 6.41 12.94 17.74
C THR A 244 5.73 13.95 16.82
N LYS A 245 5.76 13.67 15.53
CA LYS A 245 5.03 14.39 14.48
C LYS A 245 3.69 13.71 14.22
N PHE A 246 2.70 14.51 13.80
CA PHE A 246 1.34 14.03 13.64
C PHE A 246 0.87 14.13 12.19
N ILE A 247 0.29 13.03 11.70
CA ILE A 247 -0.32 12.92 10.37
C ILE A 247 -1.84 12.90 10.57
N GLY A 248 -2.55 13.68 9.77
CA GLY A 248 -4.00 13.77 9.84
C GLY A 248 -4.66 13.47 8.52
N VAL A 249 -5.96 13.56 8.51
CA VAL A 249 -6.91 13.29 7.44
C VAL A 249 -7.12 11.79 7.24
N SER A 250 -6.18 11.05 6.71
CA SER A 250 -6.26 9.59 6.48
C SER A 250 -7.58 9.14 5.82
N VAL A 251 -8.09 9.93 4.85
CA VAL A 251 -9.39 9.63 4.23
C VAL A 251 -9.31 8.50 3.24
N ALA A 252 -10.39 7.68 3.20
CA ALA A 252 -10.57 6.60 2.23
C ALA A 252 -10.78 7.15 0.81
N PHE A 253 -11.42 8.33 0.69
CA PHE A 253 -11.84 8.90 -0.58
C PHE A 253 -11.24 10.29 -0.78
N GLU A 254 -10.28 10.40 -1.69
CA GLU A 254 -9.63 11.65 -2.08
C GLU A 254 -10.55 12.61 -2.87
N ASN A 255 -11.78 12.19 -3.16
CA ASN A 255 -12.75 12.95 -3.94
C ASN A 255 -13.52 14.00 -3.13
N ASN A 256 -13.29 14.10 -1.82
CA ASN A 256 -13.88 15.13 -0.97
C ASN A 256 -12.84 16.22 -0.62
N PRO A 257 -12.69 17.26 -1.46
CA PRO A 257 -11.70 18.31 -1.23
C PRO A 257 -11.95 19.14 0.03
N GLU A 258 -13.18 19.13 0.58
CA GLU A 258 -13.53 19.87 1.80
C GLU A 258 -12.73 19.39 3.00
N TYR A 259 -12.40 18.09 3.09
CA TYR A 259 -11.52 17.57 4.12
C TYR A 259 -10.17 18.28 4.11
N PHE A 260 -9.55 18.41 2.95
CA PHE A 260 -8.23 19.04 2.81
C PHE A 260 -8.29 20.56 2.97
N GLU A 261 -9.29 21.21 2.38
CA GLU A 261 -9.49 22.67 2.52
C GLU A 261 -9.72 23.08 3.98
N TYR A 262 -10.53 22.30 4.70
CA TYR A 262 -10.83 22.62 6.10
C TYR A 262 -9.65 22.30 7.01
N PHE A 263 -9.10 21.09 6.91
CA PHE A 263 -8.03 20.61 7.79
C PHE A 263 -6.72 21.38 7.60
N LEU A 264 -6.31 21.66 6.37
CA LEU A 264 -5.05 22.36 6.10
C LEU A 264 -5.09 23.86 6.44
N ASN A 265 -6.28 24.40 6.75
CA ASN A 265 -6.40 25.80 7.14
C ASN A 265 -6.13 25.95 8.64
N HIS A 266 -4.98 26.49 9.00
CA HIS A 266 -4.56 26.74 10.39
C HIS A 266 -5.56 27.51 11.25
N LYS A 267 -6.45 28.31 10.63
CA LYS A 267 -7.49 29.06 11.37
C LYS A 267 -8.56 28.15 11.95
N ASN A 268 -8.70 26.93 11.45
CA ASN A 268 -9.68 25.95 11.92
C ASN A 268 -9.16 25.10 13.08
N HIS A 269 -7.87 25.23 13.43
CA HIS A 269 -7.21 24.49 14.50
C HIS A 269 -7.06 25.31 15.77
N LYS A 270 -6.93 24.61 16.89
CA LYS A 270 -6.52 25.22 18.14
C LYS A 270 -5.09 25.75 18.01
N PRO A 271 -4.77 26.93 18.61
CA PRO A 271 -3.42 27.46 18.59
C PRO A 271 -2.39 26.45 19.13
N GLY A 272 -1.28 26.27 18.39
CA GLY A 272 -0.19 25.39 18.78
C GLY A 272 -0.33 23.91 18.37
N VAL A 273 -1.43 23.49 17.76
CA VAL A 273 -1.57 22.17 17.17
C VAL A 273 -0.79 22.10 15.86
N PRO A 274 0.16 21.16 15.70
CA PRO A 274 0.95 21.04 14.47
C PRO A 274 0.15 20.40 13.35
N LEU A 275 0.47 20.76 12.10
CA LEU A 275 0.04 20.12 10.87
C LEU A 275 1.27 19.55 10.17
N ASP A 276 1.84 18.47 10.73
CA ASP A 276 3.10 17.92 10.25
C ASP A 276 2.91 17.14 8.93
N GLY A 277 1.82 16.43 8.77
CA GLY A 277 1.50 15.66 7.58
C GLY A 277 0.00 15.47 7.35
N ILE A 278 -0.33 15.16 6.10
CA ILE A 278 -1.64 14.63 5.69
C ILE A 278 -1.47 13.29 5.01
N SER A 279 -2.52 12.48 5.08
CA SER A 279 -2.60 11.20 4.37
C SER A 279 -3.96 10.98 3.72
N TYR A 280 -3.97 10.13 2.71
CA TYR A 280 -5.16 9.63 2.03
C TYR A 280 -4.83 8.36 1.25
N HIS A 281 -5.85 7.65 0.81
CA HIS A 281 -5.76 6.30 0.30
C HIS A 281 -6.15 6.21 -1.17
N PHE A 282 -5.68 5.15 -1.85
CA PHE A 282 -6.08 4.80 -3.20
C PHE A 282 -6.07 3.29 -3.42
N TYR A 283 -7.21 2.78 -3.88
CA TYR A 283 -7.31 1.41 -4.36
C TYR A 283 -7.88 1.35 -5.78
N GLY A 284 -7.09 0.77 -6.69
CA GLY A 284 -7.57 0.40 -8.02
C GLY A 284 -8.55 -0.76 -7.94
N THR A 285 -9.81 -0.54 -8.33
CA THR A 285 -10.88 -1.53 -8.25
C THR A 285 -11.50 -1.78 -9.62
N PRO A 286 -12.13 -2.94 -9.89
CA PRO A 286 -12.94 -3.15 -11.08
C PRO A 286 -14.04 -2.08 -11.21
N SER A 287 -14.36 -1.67 -12.43
CA SER A 287 -15.51 -0.76 -12.67
C SER A 287 -16.85 -1.50 -12.61
N PHE A 288 -16.83 -2.79 -12.87
CA PHE A 288 -18.02 -3.65 -12.85
C PHE A 288 -17.70 -4.96 -12.15
N ALA A 289 -18.63 -5.49 -11.35
CA ALA A 289 -18.46 -6.76 -10.62
C ALA A 289 -18.21 -7.97 -11.55
N SER A 290 -18.67 -7.89 -12.80
CA SER A 290 -18.48 -8.94 -13.82
C SER A 290 -17.28 -8.72 -14.73
N GLN A 291 -16.42 -7.75 -14.42
CA GLN A 291 -15.25 -7.44 -15.26
C GLN A 291 -14.29 -8.63 -15.31
N GLN A 292 -13.90 -9.00 -16.53
CA GLN A 292 -13.00 -10.12 -16.72
C GLN A 292 -11.56 -9.77 -16.30
N PRO A 293 -10.79 -10.72 -15.74
CA PRO A 293 -9.40 -10.47 -15.32
C PRO A 293 -8.53 -9.82 -16.41
N LYS A 294 -8.65 -10.23 -17.66
CA LYS A 294 -7.90 -9.68 -18.79
C LYS A 294 -8.17 -8.19 -19.06
N ASP A 295 -9.33 -7.68 -18.63
CA ASP A 295 -9.74 -6.29 -18.88
C ASP A 295 -9.42 -5.37 -17.69
N LEU A 296 -9.01 -5.93 -16.54
CA LEU A 296 -8.67 -5.15 -15.34
C LEU A 296 -7.52 -4.18 -15.55
N GLN A 297 -6.56 -4.51 -16.41
CA GLN A 297 -5.45 -3.62 -16.75
C GLN A 297 -5.93 -2.23 -17.21
N TYR A 298 -6.94 -2.18 -18.05
CA TYR A 298 -7.47 -0.90 -18.57
C TYR A 298 -8.10 -0.08 -17.44
N THR A 299 -8.95 -0.69 -16.65
CA THR A 299 -9.65 -0.03 -15.54
C THR A 299 -8.70 0.44 -14.43
N ILE A 300 -7.77 -0.41 -14.01
CA ILE A 300 -6.89 -0.13 -12.88
C ILE A 300 -5.93 1.02 -13.21
N PHE A 301 -5.33 1.03 -14.41
CA PHE A 301 -4.44 2.13 -14.79
C PHE A 301 -5.21 3.42 -15.10
N GLU A 302 -6.42 3.35 -15.66
CA GLU A 302 -7.28 4.53 -15.85
C GLU A 302 -7.65 5.17 -14.51
N LYS A 303 -8.02 4.36 -13.51
CA LYS A 303 -8.29 4.85 -12.15
C LYS A 303 -7.05 5.45 -11.49
N ALA A 304 -5.88 4.86 -11.73
CA ALA A 304 -4.62 5.43 -11.26
C ALA A 304 -4.36 6.82 -11.88
N ASP A 305 -4.62 7.00 -13.19
CA ASP A 305 -4.50 8.31 -13.84
C ASP A 305 -5.50 9.33 -13.27
N TYR A 306 -6.75 8.90 -13.04
CA TYR A 306 -7.77 9.74 -12.40
C TYR A 306 -7.39 10.12 -10.96
N PHE A 307 -6.83 9.19 -10.20
CA PHE A 307 -6.29 9.47 -8.87
C PHE A 307 -5.17 10.53 -8.91
N LEU A 308 -4.26 10.46 -9.87
CA LEU A 308 -3.19 11.44 -10.03
C LEU A 308 -3.72 12.87 -10.28
N ASP A 309 -4.87 13.02 -10.94
CA ASP A 309 -5.53 14.33 -11.08
C ASP A 309 -6.00 14.85 -9.71
N ARG A 310 -6.52 13.97 -8.85
CA ARG A 310 -6.89 14.33 -7.48
C ARG A 310 -5.68 14.71 -6.64
N VAL A 311 -4.58 13.95 -6.75
CA VAL A 311 -3.32 14.28 -6.09
C VAL A 311 -2.85 15.68 -6.46
N ARG A 312 -2.86 16.04 -7.75
CA ARG A 312 -2.50 17.40 -8.21
C ARG A 312 -3.37 18.48 -7.57
N TYR A 313 -4.66 18.21 -7.45
CA TYR A 313 -5.60 19.14 -6.84
C TYR A 313 -5.34 19.30 -5.33
N ILE A 314 -5.18 18.20 -4.60
CA ILE A 314 -4.87 18.20 -3.16
C ILE A 314 -3.55 18.93 -2.89
N GLU A 315 -2.52 18.67 -3.70
CA GLU A 315 -1.24 19.36 -3.57
C GLU A 315 -1.34 20.89 -3.80
N ASN A 316 -2.23 21.35 -4.67
CA ASN A 316 -2.49 22.77 -4.80
C ASN A 316 -3.14 23.36 -3.54
N ILE A 317 -4.08 22.65 -2.91
CA ILE A 317 -4.67 23.05 -1.62
C ILE A 317 -3.57 23.12 -0.55
N ARG A 318 -2.78 22.05 -0.41
CA ARG A 318 -1.71 21.96 0.58
C ARG A 318 -0.68 23.09 0.42
N LYS A 319 -0.17 23.29 -0.78
CA LYS A 319 0.83 24.36 -1.07
C LYS A 319 0.30 25.75 -0.75
N ARG A 320 -0.99 25.98 -0.93
CA ARG A 320 -1.66 27.24 -0.64
C ARG A 320 -1.90 27.47 0.86
N LEU A 321 -2.32 26.43 1.60
CA LEU A 321 -2.78 26.57 2.98
C LEU A 321 -1.70 26.19 4.01
N SER A 322 -0.92 25.15 3.74
CA SER A 322 0.07 24.61 4.67
C SER A 322 1.28 24.02 3.93
N PRO A 323 2.14 24.86 3.32
CA PRO A 323 3.21 24.42 2.41
C PRO A 323 4.31 23.56 3.06
N LYS A 324 4.38 23.55 4.41
CA LYS A 324 5.36 22.76 5.17
C LYS A 324 4.84 21.37 5.57
N THR A 325 3.55 21.13 5.46
CA THR A 325 2.92 19.82 5.74
C THR A 325 3.35 18.82 4.68
N ILE A 326 3.83 17.65 5.08
CA ILE A 326 4.17 16.57 4.15
C ILE A 326 2.91 15.85 3.66
N THR A 327 3.00 15.22 2.49
CA THR A 327 1.92 14.38 1.94
C THR A 327 2.33 12.92 1.95
N THR A 328 1.53 12.09 2.59
CA THR A 328 1.69 10.64 2.58
C THR A 328 0.50 9.99 1.89
N ILE A 329 0.75 9.15 0.88
CA ILE A 329 -0.26 8.27 0.32
C ILE A 329 0.11 6.88 0.81
N ASN A 330 -0.44 6.49 1.95
CA ASN A 330 0.06 5.39 2.76
C ASN A 330 -0.77 4.11 2.66
N GLU A 331 -1.78 4.12 1.77
CA GLU A 331 -2.50 2.94 1.30
C GLU A 331 -2.66 3.02 -0.22
N ILE A 332 -1.74 2.43 -0.95
CA ILE A 332 -1.83 2.26 -2.40
C ILE A 332 -1.97 0.77 -2.70
N GLY A 333 -3.03 0.38 -3.37
CA GLY A 333 -3.25 -1.03 -3.70
C GLY A 333 -4.28 -1.27 -4.78
N THR A 334 -4.62 -2.53 -4.96
CA THR A 334 -5.72 -2.99 -5.80
C THR A 334 -6.65 -3.87 -4.99
N ILE A 335 -7.95 -3.77 -5.21
CA ILE A 335 -8.97 -4.63 -4.61
C ILE A 335 -9.86 -5.16 -5.73
N ILE A 336 -9.96 -6.49 -5.85
CA ILE A 336 -10.83 -7.17 -6.83
C ILE A 336 -12.01 -7.88 -6.16
N ASN A 337 -12.19 -7.66 -4.85
CA ASN A 337 -13.21 -8.29 -4.03
C ASN A 337 -13.11 -9.83 -3.99
N ALA A 338 -11.89 -10.35 -4.04
CA ALA A 338 -11.61 -11.77 -3.83
C ALA A 338 -12.04 -12.17 -2.41
N LYS A 339 -12.68 -13.33 -2.28
CA LYS A 339 -13.10 -13.88 -0.98
C LYS A 339 -12.10 -14.90 -0.47
N THR A 340 -11.38 -15.54 -1.38
CA THR A 340 -10.38 -16.57 -1.10
C THR A 340 -9.19 -16.38 -2.03
N GLY A 341 -8.09 -17.10 -1.77
CA GLY A 341 -6.93 -17.11 -2.67
C GLY A 341 -7.25 -17.66 -4.06
N ASP A 342 -8.23 -18.55 -4.17
CA ASP A 342 -8.64 -19.16 -5.43
C ASP A 342 -9.34 -18.17 -6.39
N ASP A 343 -9.86 -17.07 -5.86
CA ASP A 343 -10.47 -16.01 -6.67
C ASP A 343 -9.42 -15.11 -7.34
N ILE A 344 -8.13 -15.28 -7.02
CA ILE A 344 -7.04 -14.43 -7.48
C ILE A 344 -6.37 -15.10 -8.67
N PHE A 345 -6.43 -14.45 -9.84
CA PHE A 345 -5.79 -14.95 -11.05
C PHE A 345 -4.25 -14.75 -11.01
N ALA A 346 -3.53 -15.59 -11.76
CA ALA A 346 -2.07 -15.73 -11.63
C ALA A 346 -1.27 -14.44 -11.83
N GLU A 347 -1.70 -13.57 -12.78
CA GLU A 347 -0.99 -12.33 -13.11
C GLU A 347 -1.37 -11.16 -12.20
N TYR A 348 -2.33 -11.34 -11.28
CA TYR A 348 -2.86 -10.26 -10.44
C TYR A 348 -1.78 -9.56 -9.60
N TRP A 349 -0.89 -10.32 -8.99
CA TRP A 349 0.18 -9.76 -8.18
C TRP A 349 1.14 -8.90 -8.99
N ASN A 350 1.38 -9.28 -10.26
CA ASN A 350 2.18 -8.49 -11.18
C ASN A 350 1.46 -7.22 -11.64
N LEU A 351 0.15 -7.30 -11.94
CA LEU A 351 -0.69 -6.14 -12.26
C LEU A 351 -0.68 -5.13 -11.13
N SER A 352 -0.90 -5.59 -9.88
CA SER A 352 -0.91 -4.73 -8.69
C SER A 352 0.45 -4.07 -8.45
N GLY A 353 1.54 -4.84 -8.55
CA GLY A 353 2.90 -4.31 -8.45
C GLY A 353 3.25 -3.32 -9.56
N ALA A 354 2.83 -3.59 -10.80
CA ALA A 354 3.04 -2.66 -11.92
C ALA A 354 2.26 -1.35 -11.73
N MET A 355 1.03 -1.41 -11.21
CA MET A 355 0.27 -0.21 -10.86
C MET A 355 0.99 0.61 -9.77
N TYR A 356 1.48 -0.04 -8.71
CA TYR A 356 2.25 0.65 -7.68
C TYR A 356 3.52 1.30 -8.25
N ALA A 357 4.28 0.58 -9.09
CA ALA A 357 5.48 1.12 -9.73
C ALA A 357 5.18 2.32 -10.64
N TYR A 358 4.08 2.27 -11.38
CA TYR A 358 3.60 3.38 -12.18
C TYR A 358 3.26 4.59 -11.31
N LEU A 359 2.48 4.39 -10.25
CA LEU A 359 2.14 5.46 -9.30
C LEU A 359 3.38 6.02 -8.60
N PHE A 360 4.33 5.18 -8.20
CA PHE A 360 5.60 5.66 -7.62
C PHE A 360 6.32 6.66 -8.54
N ILE A 361 6.42 6.36 -9.84
CA ILE A 361 7.00 7.27 -10.83
C ILE A 361 6.25 8.61 -10.84
N GLU A 362 4.94 8.56 -10.96
CA GLU A 362 4.12 9.78 -11.13
C GLU A 362 4.05 10.60 -9.83
N LEU A 363 3.96 9.94 -8.66
CA LEU A 363 3.99 10.60 -7.36
C LEU A 363 5.36 11.27 -7.10
N ALA A 364 6.45 10.63 -7.51
CA ALA A 364 7.78 11.25 -7.45
C ALA A 364 7.88 12.51 -8.32
N LYS A 365 7.26 12.52 -9.51
CA LYS A 365 7.15 13.71 -10.35
C LYS A 365 6.30 14.82 -9.73
N LEU A 366 5.31 14.47 -8.91
CA LEU A 366 4.45 15.42 -8.21
C LEU A 366 5.07 15.95 -6.91
N GLY A 367 6.16 15.34 -6.43
CA GLY A 367 6.86 15.71 -5.20
C GLY A 367 6.15 15.25 -3.93
N ILE A 368 5.47 14.11 -3.99
CA ILE A 368 4.87 13.44 -2.83
C ILE A 368 5.97 12.88 -1.92
N ASP A 369 5.82 13.00 -0.59
CA ASP A 369 6.86 12.60 0.35
C ASP A 369 6.90 11.09 0.61
N VAL A 370 5.74 10.43 0.68
CA VAL A 370 5.64 9.00 0.98
C VAL A 370 4.62 8.32 0.07
N ALA A 371 5.04 7.19 -0.53
CA ALA A 371 4.20 6.29 -1.32
C ALA A 371 4.21 4.89 -0.67
N GLY A 372 3.14 4.57 0.09
CA GLY A 372 3.02 3.33 0.86
C GLY A 372 2.12 2.32 0.19
N GLU A 373 2.64 1.13 -0.09
CA GLU A 373 1.87 0.04 -0.65
C GLU A 373 1.06 -0.69 0.44
N SER A 374 -0.21 -0.93 0.22
CA SER A 374 -1.09 -1.67 1.11
C SER A 374 -1.17 -3.12 0.65
N GLN A 375 -1.05 -4.11 1.47
CA GLN A 375 -0.51 -4.22 2.83
C GLN A 375 0.43 -5.44 2.91
N LEU A 376 1.24 -5.55 3.96
CA LEU A 376 2.22 -6.64 4.07
C LEU A 376 1.56 -8.02 4.03
N VAL A 377 0.52 -8.25 4.85
CA VAL A 377 -0.24 -9.50 4.87
C VAL A 377 -1.72 -9.21 4.85
N GLY A 378 -2.40 -9.67 3.80
CA GLY A 378 -3.86 -9.82 3.76
C GLY A 378 -4.25 -11.21 4.29
N TYR A 379 -5.58 -11.43 4.45
CA TYR A 379 -6.11 -12.70 4.94
C TYR A 379 -7.56 -12.86 4.46
N PRO A 380 -8.08 -14.07 4.28
CA PRO A 380 -9.45 -14.26 3.81
C PRO A 380 -10.54 -13.49 4.56
N THR A 381 -10.31 -13.19 5.84
CA THR A 381 -11.21 -12.35 6.64
C THR A 381 -10.89 -10.85 6.55
N GLN A 382 -9.83 -10.47 5.81
CA GLN A 382 -9.35 -9.09 5.71
C GLN A 382 -8.61 -8.87 4.38
N PHE A 383 -9.36 -8.74 3.30
CA PHE A 383 -8.87 -8.44 1.96
C PHE A 383 -7.74 -9.36 1.47
N PRO A 384 -8.05 -10.61 1.06
CA PRO A 384 -7.05 -11.58 0.61
C PRO A 384 -6.27 -11.14 -0.63
N ASP A 385 -6.87 -10.27 -1.45
CA ASP A 385 -6.28 -9.67 -2.66
C ASP A 385 -5.36 -8.47 -2.38
N VAL A 386 -5.23 -8.06 -1.11
CA VAL A 386 -4.34 -6.97 -0.71
C VAL A 386 -3.20 -7.52 0.16
N THR A 387 -2.39 -8.45 -0.37
CA THR A 387 -1.26 -9.05 0.34
C THR A 387 0.02 -8.99 -0.46
N MET A 388 1.16 -8.84 0.23
CA MET A 388 2.51 -9.00 -0.33
C MET A 388 3.14 -10.34 0.10
N ILE A 389 2.69 -10.91 1.21
CA ILE A 389 3.15 -12.21 1.73
C ILE A 389 2.01 -13.21 1.61
N ASN A 390 2.29 -14.35 1.02
CA ASN A 390 1.35 -15.45 0.96
C ASN A 390 1.10 -15.97 2.40
N TRP A 391 -0.14 -15.93 2.86
CA TRP A 391 -0.51 -16.33 4.22
C TRP A 391 -0.48 -17.84 4.48
N GLU A 392 -0.33 -18.65 3.44
CA GLU A 392 -0.23 -20.11 3.58
C GLU A 392 1.22 -20.57 3.82
N ASN A 393 2.18 -19.93 3.13
CA ASN A 393 3.58 -20.37 3.15
C ASN A 393 4.57 -19.29 3.62
N GLY A 394 4.12 -18.06 3.83
CA GLY A 394 4.95 -16.94 4.29
C GLY A 394 5.95 -16.41 3.25
N LYS A 395 5.81 -16.75 1.97
CA LYS A 395 6.70 -16.26 0.91
C LYS A 395 6.19 -14.97 0.29
N PRO A 396 7.09 -14.06 -0.10
CA PRO A 396 6.74 -12.86 -0.83
C PRO A 396 6.18 -13.16 -2.22
N ASN A 397 5.19 -12.36 -2.67
CA ASN A 397 4.69 -12.36 -4.05
C ASN A 397 5.30 -11.21 -4.88
N ALA A 398 4.84 -11.04 -6.12
CA ALA A 398 5.38 -10.02 -7.02
C ALA A 398 5.24 -8.58 -6.49
N ARG A 399 4.20 -8.26 -5.69
CA ARG A 399 4.03 -6.93 -5.09
C ARG A 399 5.19 -6.59 -4.15
N TYR A 400 5.54 -7.50 -3.25
CA TYR A 400 6.69 -7.32 -2.36
C TYR A 400 7.99 -7.13 -3.16
N TRP A 401 8.21 -7.96 -4.18
CA TRP A 401 9.43 -7.87 -4.98
C TRP A 401 9.52 -6.59 -5.80
N VAL A 402 8.39 -6.06 -6.28
CA VAL A 402 8.35 -4.74 -6.95
C VAL A 402 8.66 -3.64 -5.96
N LEU A 403 8.02 -3.62 -4.78
CA LEU A 403 8.31 -2.64 -3.75
C LEU A 403 9.79 -2.68 -3.35
N LYS A 404 10.33 -3.89 -3.13
CA LYS A 404 11.75 -4.06 -2.79
C LYS A 404 12.68 -3.60 -3.90
N LEU A 405 12.37 -3.93 -5.16
CA LEU A 405 13.13 -3.47 -6.32
C LEU A 405 13.16 -1.94 -6.40
N ILE A 406 12.02 -1.28 -6.18
CA ILE A 406 11.93 0.18 -6.17
C ILE A 406 12.72 0.75 -4.98
N LYS A 407 12.50 0.27 -3.77
CA LYS A 407 13.12 0.76 -2.54
C LYS A 407 14.65 0.60 -2.55
N ASP A 408 15.15 -0.49 -3.08
CA ASP A 408 16.60 -0.74 -3.14
C ASP A 408 17.31 0.14 -4.19
N ASN A 409 16.57 0.73 -5.13
CA ASN A 409 17.13 1.50 -6.23
C ASN A 409 16.80 2.98 -6.23
N PHE A 410 15.67 3.39 -5.62
CA PHE A 410 15.17 4.76 -5.70
C PHE A 410 14.70 5.28 -4.34
N GLY A 411 14.74 6.61 -4.18
CA GLY A 411 14.29 7.24 -2.96
C GLY A 411 14.45 8.76 -2.95
N PRO A 412 14.32 9.37 -1.77
CA PRO A 412 14.51 10.80 -1.60
C PRO A 412 15.94 11.25 -1.97
N GLY A 413 16.03 12.37 -2.68
CA GLY A 413 17.29 12.95 -3.15
C GLY A 413 17.69 12.51 -4.56
N ASP A 414 17.07 11.51 -5.12
CA ASP A 414 17.32 11.09 -6.51
C ASP A 414 16.78 12.13 -7.50
N LYS A 415 17.52 12.35 -8.59
CA LYS A 415 17.14 13.34 -9.60
C LYS A 415 16.42 12.63 -10.74
N LEU A 416 15.14 12.95 -10.94
CA LEU A 416 14.39 12.51 -12.09
C LEU A 416 14.84 13.28 -13.32
N VAL A 417 15.05 12.59 -14.43
CA VAL A 417 15.40 13.20 -15.71
C VAL A 417 14.27 13.07 -16.72
N SER A 418 14.23 13.95 -17.71
CA SER A 418 13.25 13.90 -18.79
C SER A 418 13.36 12.55 -19.53
N SER A 419 12.29 11.77 -19.49
CA SER A 419 12.23 10.42 -20.05
C SER A 419 10.87 10.17 -20.66
N SER A 420 10.80 9.33 -21.68
CA SER A 420 9.56 8.87 -22.31
C SER A 420 9.72 7.47 -22.88
N ALA A 421 8.62 6.75 -22.99
CA ALA A 421 8.51 5.53 -23.75
C ALA A 421 7.27 5.58 -24.64
N GLU A 422 7.31 4.85 -25.75
CA GLU A 422 6.15 4.68 -26.63
C GLU A 422 5.22 3.58 -26.09
N GLY A 423 3.96 3.61 -26.50
CA GLY A 423 2.95 2.61 -26.16
C GLY A 423 2.53 2.63 -24.70
N ALA A 424 2.22 1.46 -24.16
CA ALA A 424 1.75 1.30 -22.78
C ALA A 424 2.87 1.06 -21.75
N VAL A 425 4.11 1.41 -22.09
CA VAL A 425 5.26 1.33 -21.20
C VAL A 425 5.48 2.70 -20.54
N SER A 426 5.64 2.71 -19.20
CA SER A 426 6.15 3.88 -18.49
C SER A 426 7.66 3.72 -18.30
N ALA A 427 8.40 4.82 -18.51
CA ALA A 427 9.85 4.85 -18.36
C ALA A 427 10.28 6.12 -17.62
N GLN A 428 11.10 5.95 -16.57
CA GLN A 428 11.65 7.08 -15.83
C GLN A 428 13.13 6.86 -15.53
N GLY A 429 13.96 7.78 -16.01
CA GLY A 429 15.39 7.82 -15.68
C GLY A 429 15.62 8.56 -14.36
N PHE A 430 16.50 8.02 -13.55
CA PHE A 430 16.93 8.58 -12.26
C PHE A 430 18.46 8.70 -12.23
N ILE A 431 18.97 9.79 -11.68
CA ILE A 431 20.35 9.92 -11.25
C ILE A 431 20.35 9.75 -9.74
N THR A 432 20.86 8.61 -9.28
CA THR A 432 20.90 8.21 -7.87
C THR A 432 22.32 8.33 -7.31
N LYS A 433 22.50 8.07 -6.02
CA LYS A 433 23.84 8.01 -5.39
C LYS A 433 24.71 6.89 -5.97
N SER A 434 24.09 5.81 -6.49
CA SER A 434 24.77 4.65 -7.06
C SER A 434 24.91 4.70 -8.59
N GLY A 435 24.54 5.82 -9.22
CA GLY A 435 24.66 6.01 -10.67
C GLY A 435 23.31 6.27 -11.35
N LYS A 436 23.33 6.20 -12.69
CA LYS A 436 22.15 6.39 -13.53
C LYS A 436 21.34 5.10 -13.61
N LYS A 437 20.03 5.19 -13.39
CA LYS A 437 19.11 4.04 -13.42
C LYS A 437 17.85 4.38 -14.20
N LEU A 438 17.27 3.37 -14.83
CA LEU A 438 16.01 3.49 -15.58
C LEU A 438 14.99 2.53 -14.98
N LEU A 439 13.87 3.05 -14.49
CA LEU A 439 12.70 2.26 -14.10
C LEU A 439 11.76 2.14 -15.29
N LEU A 440 11.35 0.92 -15.60
CA LEU A 440 10.45 0.55 -16.68
C LEU A 440 9.24 -0.20 -16.12
N VAL A 441 8.06 0.11 -16.61
CA VAL A 441 6.81 -0.53 -16.22
C VAL A 441 6.00 -0.88 -17.46
N ASN A 442 5.78 -2.16 -17.71
CA ASN A 442 4.83 -2.62 -18.72
C ASN A 442 3.42 -2.63 -18.10
N LYS A 443 2.51 -1.81 -18.60
CA LYS A 443 1.14 -1.67 -18.10
C LYS A 443 0.13 -2.64 -18.76
N GLN A 444 0.61 -3.60 -19.56
CA GLN A 444 -0.24 -4.52 -20.32
C GLN A 444 -0.04 -5.98 -19.93
N ASN A 445 -1.09 -6.77 -20.05
CA ASN A 445 -1.04 -8.23 -19.93
C ASN A 445 -0.53 -8.90 -21.25
N GLU A 446 0.42 -8.24 -21.90
CA GLU A 446 1.10 -8.72 -23.09
C GLU A 446 2.59 -8.41 -23.01
N ALA A 447 3.40 -9.23 -23.66
CA ALA A 447 4.82 -8.94 -23.77
C ALA A 447 5.06 -7.78 -24.73
N VAL A 448 5.88 -6.82 -24.34
CA VAL A 448 6.20 -5.63 -25.13
C VAL A 448 7.70 -5.61 -25.42
N THR A 449 8.04 -5.49 -26.70
CA THR A 449 9.44 -5.30 -27.12
C THR A 449 9.78 -3.82 -27.13
N ILE A 450 10.86 -3.44 -26.44
CA ILE A 450 11.33 -2.06 -26.34
C ILE A 450 12.77 -1.93 -26.85
N ALA A 451 13.07 -0.79 -27.46
CA ALA A 451 14.41 -0.40 -27.85
C ALA A 451 14.96 0.59 -26.81
N LEU A 452 15.95 0.14 -26.05
CA LEU A 452 16.71 0.97 -25.12
C LEU A 452 17.79 1.78 -25.86
N PRO A 453 18.31 2.88 -25.29
CA PRO A 453 19.48 3.56 -25.82
C PRO A 453 20.67 2.59 -26.02
N ALA A 454 21.47 2.79 -27.06
CA ALA A 454 22.61 1.90 -27.39
C ALA A 454 23.58 1.72 -26.21
N ALA A 455 23.72 2.70 -25.32
CA ALA A 455 24.51 2.62 -24.10
C ALA A 455 24.01 1.55 -23.08
N SER A 456 22.88 0.90 -23.32
CA SER A 456 22.31 -0.14 -22.45
C SER A 456 22.99 -1.50 -22.66
N ASN A 457 23.65 -1.72 -23.79
CA ASN A 457 24.36 -2.98 -24.06
C ASN A 457 25.47 -3.20 -23.01
N GLY A 458 25.56 -4.41 -22.46
CA GLY A 458 26.48 -4.77 -21.38
C GLY A 458 26.05 -4.30 -19.99
N LYS A 459 24.91 -3.59 -19.85
CA LYS A 459 24.37 -3.14 -18.59
C LYS A 459 23.53 -4.23 -17.92
N ALA A 460 23.32 -4.09 -16.60
CA ALA A 460 22.51 -5.04 -15.86
C ALA A 460 21.04 -4.61 -15.83
N ILE A 461 20.14 -5.58 -15.91
CA ILE A 461 18.71 -5.41 -15.70
C ILE A 461 18.21 -6.39 -14.64
N SER A 462 17.39 -5.92 -13.72
CA SER A 462 16.64 -6.74 -12.79
C SER A 462 15.15 -6.51 -13.04
N SER A 463 14.36 -7.58 -13.13
CA SER A 463 12.92 -7.48 -13.40
C SER A 463 12.10 -8.39 -12.50
N VAL A 464 10.93 -7.89 -12.12
CA VAL A 464 9.84 -8.65 -11.52
C VAL A 464 8.77 -8.79 -12.59
N ASP A 465 8.45 -10.01 -12.97
CA ASP A 465 7.46 -10.35 -13.99
C ASP A 465 6.75 -11.67 -13.65
N THR A 466 5.88 -12.15 -14.51
CA THR A 466 5.10 -13.39 -14.28
C THR A 466 5.96 -14.64 -14.07
N SER A 467 7.25 -14.63 -14.46
CA SER A 467 8.18 -15.74 -14.19
C SER A 467 8.93 -15.62 -12.86
N THR A 468 8.87 -14.49 -12.19
CA THR A 468 9.51 -14.28 -10.89
C THR A 468 8.82 -15.10 -9.79
N GLY A 469 7.49 -15.13 -9.81
CA GLY A 469 6.68 -15.84 -8.82
C GLY A 469 6.99 -15.36 -7.39
N GLU A 470 7.29 -16.31 -6.51
CA GLU A 470 7.66 -16.04 -5.10
C GLU A 470 9.17 -15.81 -4.89
N ASN A 471 9.97 -15.81 -5.95
CA ASN A 471 11.42 -15.68 -5.86
C ASN A 471 11.89 -14.23 -6.06
N ALA A 472 13.08 -13.92 -5.53
CA ALA A 472 13.71 -12.64 -5.79
C ALA A 472 14.06 -12.48 -7.29
N PRO A 473 13.94 -11.25 -7.85
CA PRO A 473 14.29 -11.00 -9.24
C PRO A 473 15.77 -11.30 -9.52
N ALA A 474 16.03 -12.03 -10.60
CA ALA A 474 17.38 -12.26 -11.06
C ALA A 474 17.94 -11.00 -11.75
N LYS A 475 19.25 -10.77 -11.55
CA LYS A 475 19.99 -9.73 -12.27
C LYS A 475 20.66 -10.36 -13.48
N VAL A 476 20.36 -9.86 -14.68
CA VAL A 476 20.92 -10.37 -15.94
C VAL A 476 21.61 -9.25 -16.73
N THR A 477 22.54 -9.61 -17.62
CA THR A 477 23.21 -8.64 -18.48
C THR A 477 22.45 -8.47 -19.78
N ILE A 478 22.23 -7.24 -20.21
CA ILE A 478 21.64 -6.88 -21.49
C ILE A 478 22.69 -7.15 -22.58
N THR A 479 22.40 -8.06 -23.48
CA THR A 479 23.29 -8.43 -24.61
C THR A 479 22.93 -7.70 -25.91
N ASP A 480 21.71 -7.19 -25.98
CA ASP A 480 21.19 -6.37 -27.07
C ASP A 480 20.38 -5.22 -26.47
N ASN A 481 20.38 -4.05 -27.08
CA ASN A 481 19.55 -2.92 -26.64
C ASN A 481 18.05 -3.09 -27.00
N ILE A 482 17.67 -4.19 -27.60
CA ILE A 482 16.26 -4.59 -27.76
C ILE A 482 15.95 -5.63 -26.69
N ILE A 483 15.01 -5.33 -25.80
CA ILE A 483 14.58 -6.24 -24.73
C ILE A 483 13.07 -6.46 -24.78
N THR A 484 12.61 -7.58 -24.24
CA THR A 484 11.19 -7.88 -24.10
C THR A 484 10.80 -7.79 -22.63
N LEU A 485 9.87 -6.89 -22.31
CA LEU A 485 9.20 -6.82 -21.03
C LEU A 485 8.00 -7.78 -21.09
N LYS A 486 7.95 -8.76 -20.18
CA LYS A 486 6.81 -9.68 -20.03
C LYS A 486 5.55 -8.93 -19.52
N PRO A 487 4.38 -9.59 -19.50
CA PRO A 487 3.16 -9.00 -18.94
C PRO A 487 3.42 -8.40 -17.55
N PHE A 488 2.98 -7.15 -17.37
CA PHE A 488 3.11 -6.38 -16.12
C PHE A 488 4.53 -6.35 -15.53
N ALA A 489 5.57 -6.51 -16.34
CA ALA A 489 6.94 -6.45 -15.86
C ALA A 489 7.29 -5.07 -15.31
N VAL A 490 7.95 -5.07 -14.14
CA VAL A 490 8.63 -3.91 -13.58
C VAL A 490 10.13 -4.20 -13.61
N ALA A 491 10.92 -3.34 -14.26
CA ALA A 491 12.34 -3.58 -14.45
C ALA A 491 13.18 -2.34 -14.12
N VAL A 492 14.39 -2.59 -13.60
CA VAL A 492 15.41 -1.56 -13.37
C VAL A 492 16.65 -1.89 -14.18
N VAL A 493 17.07 -0.94 -15.02
CA VAL A 493 18.32 -1.01 -15.78
C VAL A 493 19.35 -0.12 -15.09
N ASP A 494 20.52 -0.70 -14.78
CA ASP A 494 21.67 0.01 -14.20
C ASP A 494 22.62 0.50 -15.30
N PHE A 495 22.80 1.81 -15.45
CA PHE A 495 23.70 2.39 -16.47
C PHE A 495 25.10 2.72 -15.95
N TYR A 496 25.50 2.29 -14.80
CA TYR A 496 26.78 2.59 -14.14
C TYR A 496 27.64 3.69 -14.81
N GLU A 497 28.01 4.71 -14.07
CA GLU A 497 29.22 5.52 -14.21
C GLU A 497 29.80 5.76 -12.84
#